data_9280fe15774e5dc80fdaccefb2cb2f91
#
_entry.id   9280fe15774e5dc80fdaccefb2cb2f91
#
_cell.length_a   1.000
_cell.length_b   1.000
_cell.length_c   1.000
_cell.angle_alpha   90.00
_cell.angle_beta   90.00
_cell.angle_gamma   90.00
#
_symmetry.space_group_name_H-M   'P 1'
#
loop_
_entity.id
_entity.type
_entity.pdbx_description
1 polymer ?
#
loop_
_entity_poly.entity_id
_entity_poly.type
_entity_poly.pdbx_seq_one_letter_code
_entity_poly.pdbx_strand_id
1 'polypeptide(L)'
;MVHFVGAGPGAPDLITVRGKQYLEEADVVIYAGSLVNPKLLEYTKDICTIYNSAKMTLEEVIHVIEKAEAEGKTTVRLHTGDPCIYGAIREQMDILDEKNITYDYCPGVSAFCGAASALNLEYTLPDISQSVIITRMEGRTPVPSKESIQS
;
A
#
# COMPACT_ATOMS: atom_id res chain seq x y z
N MET A 1 -10.18 3.36 -13.72
CA MET A 1 -10.06 2.24 -12.76
C MET A 1 -8.83 2.40 -11.90
N VAL A 2 -8.99 2.30 -10.59
CA VAL A 2 -7.90 2.44 -9.61
C VAL A 2 -7.66 1.10 -8.92
N HIS A 3 -6.41 0.65 -8.86
CA HIS A 3 -6.01 -0.54 -8.11
C HIS A 3 -5.16 -0.12 -6.90
N PHE A 4 -5.65 -0.36 -5.69
CA PHE A 4 -4.83 -0.28 -4.49
C PHE A 4 -4.02 -1.56 -4.37
N VAL A 5 -2.70 -1.47 -4.39
CA VAL A 5 -1.82 -2.65 -4.47
C VAL A 5 -0.81 -2.65 -3.33
N GLY A 6 -0.71 -3.79 -2.66
CA GLY A 6 0.35 -4.04 -1.69
C GLY A 6 1.67 -4.36 -2.38
N ALA A 7 2.70 -3.57 -2.07
CA ALA A 7 4.05 -3.74 -2.63
C ALA A 7 4.83 -4.90 -1.97
N GLY A 8 4.32 -5.43 -0.86
CA GLY A 8 5.06 -6.39 -0.06
C GLY A 8 6.09 -5.74 0.88
N PRO A 9 6.91 -6.55 1.57
CA PRO A 9 7.75 -6.10 2.67
C PRO A 9 9.12 -5.55 2.24
N GLY A 10 9.39 -5.43 0.95
CA GLY A 10 10.62 -4.87 0.42
C GLY A 10 11.27 -5.69 -0.70
N ALA A 11 11.38 -7.01 -0.56
CA ALA A 11 11.89 -7.86 -1.63
C ALA A 11 10.92 -7.84 -2.83
N PRO A 12 11.40 -7.53 -4.05
CA PRO A 12 10.51 -7.40 -5.21
C PRO A 12 9.74 -8.68 -5.56
N ASP A 13 10.32 -9.85 -5.31
CA ASP A 13 9.71 -11.15 -5.56
C ASP A 13 8.64 -11.55 -4.54
N LEU A 14 8.46 -10.76 -3.48
CA LEU A 14 7.38 -10.94 -2.51
C LEU A 14 6.13 -10.12 -2.84
N ILE A 15 6.10 -9.44 -3.97
CA ILE A 15 4.84 -8.91 -4.51
C ILE A 15 3.97 -10.07 -4.98
N THR A 16 2.65 -9.92 -4.88
CA THR A 16 1.76 -10.94 -5.45
C THR A 16 1.83 -10.94 -6.98
N VAL A 17 1.51 -12.07 -7.59
CA VAL A 17 1.41 -12.19 -9.06
C VAL A 17 0.42 -11.17 -9.62
N ARG A 18 -0.73 -10.97 -8.95
CA ARG A 18 -1.73 -9.98 -9.35
C ARG A 18 -1.20 -8.55 -9.23
N GLY A 19 -0.50 -8.24 -8.14
CA GLY A 19 0.09 -6.92 -7.95
C GLY A 19 1.12 -6.57 -9.02
N LYS A 20 1.96 -7.54 -9.39
CA LYS A 20 2.91 -7.38 -10.49
C LYS A 20 2.19 -7.13 -11.82
N GLN A 21 1.15 -7.92 -12.12
CA GLN A 21 0.37 -7.75 -13.35
C GLN A 21 -0.26 -6.35 -13.41
N TYR A 22 -0.82 -5.86 -12.32
CA TYR A 22 -1.37 -4.50 -12.27
C TYR A 22 -0.31 -3.43 -12.54
N LEU A 23 0.93 -3.60 -12.03
CA LEU A 23 2.03 -2.69 -12.33
C LEU A 23 2.42 -2.72 -13.82
N GLU A 24 2.47 -3.90 -14.41
CA GLU A 24 2.81 -4.08 -15.84
C GLU A 24 1.78 -3.44 -16.77
N GLU A 25 0.52 -3.43 -16.37
CA GLU A 25 -0.60 -2.88 -17.15
C GLU A 25 -0.88 -1.39 -16.86
N ALA A 26 -0.34 -0.85 -15.76
CA ALA A 26 -0.63 0.51 -15.30
C ALA A 26 -0.23 1.60 -16.29
N ASP A 27 -1.10 2.58 -16.47
CA ASP A 27 -0.80 3.84 -17.17
C ASP A 27 -0.23 4.90 -16.23
N VAL A 28 -0.67 4.85 -14.98
CA VAL A 28 -0.23 5.74 -13.90
C VAL A 28 0.05 4.91 -12.64
N VAL A 29 1.19 5.15 -12.01
CA VAL A 29 1.52 4.60 -10.69
C VAL A 29 1.76 5.74 -9.72
N ILE A 30 1.10 5.68 -8.57
CA ILE A 30 1.34 6.59 -7.44
C ILE A 30 1.81 5.73 -6.28
N TYR A 31 3.09 5.78 -5.95
CA TYR A 31 3.65 4.98 -4.87
C TYR A 31 3.85 5.76 -3.57
N ALA A 32 3.71 5.08 -2.44
CA ALA A 32 3.68 5.67 -1.11
C ALA A 32 5.08 5.88 -0.50
N GLY A 33 5.90 6.64 -1.17
CA GLY A 33 7.14 7.16 -0.59
C GLY A 33 8.32 6.19 -0.53
N SER A 34 9.26 6.50 0.37
CA SER A 34 10.59 5.87 0.42
C SER A 34 10.63 4.42 0.87
N LEU A 35 9.54 3.90 1.43
CA LEU A 35 9.46 2.53 1.91
C LEU A 35 9.09 1.51 0.82
N VAL A 36 8.65 1.97 -0.34
CA VAL A 36 8.41 1.11 -1.50
C VAL A 36 9.74 0.90 -2.22
N ASN A 37 10.10 -0.37 -2.44
CA ASN A 37 11.33 -0.67 -3.17
C ASN A 37 11.22 -0.18 -4.63
N PRO A 38 12.10 0.72 -5.07
CA PRO A 38 12.03 1.28 -6.43
C PRO A 38 12.21 0.23 -7.54
N LYS A 39 12.78 -0.93 -7.27
CA LYS A 39 12.87 -2.04 -8.23
C LYS A 39 11.50 -2.53 -8.70
N LEU A 40 10.45 -2.36 -7.90
CA LEU A 40 9.09 -2.69 -8.31
C LEU A 40 8.60 -1.81 -9.46
N LEU A 41 9.09 -0.59 -9.56
CA LEU A 41 8.74 0.34 -10.63
C LEU A 41 9.32 -0.09 -11.98
N GLU A 42 10.32 -0.97 -11.99
CA GLU A 42 10.87 -1.54 -13.22
C GLU A 42 9.87 -2.49 -13.92
N TYR A 43 8.84 -2.97 -13.21
CA TYR A 43 7.76 -3.75 -13.83
C TYR A 43 6.80 -2.91 -14.68
N THR A 44 6.81 -1.60 -14.53
CA THR A 44 5.92 -0.71 -15.30
C THR A 44 6.36 -0.61 -16.76
N LYS A 45 5.40 -0.39 -17.65
CA LYS A 45 5.71 -0.11 -19.06
C LYS A 45 6.36 1.27 -19.22
N ASP A 46 7.12 1.46 -20.29
CA ASP A 46 7.91 2.68 -20.53
C ASP A 46 7.08 3.96 -20.54
N ILE A 47 5.83 3.90 -21.03
CA ILE A 47 4.92 5.05 -21.09
C ILE A 47 4.16 5.32 -19.79
N CYS A 48 4.37 4.53 -18.74
CA CYS A 48 3.73 4.71 -17.44
C CYS A 48 4.24 5.99 -16.77
N THR A 49 3.31 6.82 -16.30
CA THR A 49 3.65 8.00 -15.50
C THR A 49 3.72 7.62 -14.03
N ILE A 50 4.82 7.95 -13.37
CA ILE A 50 5.08 7.55 -11.98
C ILE A 50 5.15 8.78 -11.08
N TYR A 51 4.38 8.75 -9.99
CA TYR A 51 4.33 9.78 -8.96
C TYR A 51 4.76 9.22 -7.60
N ASN A 52 5.54 9.99 -6.85
CA ASN A 52 5.85 9.71 -5.46
C ASN A 52 4.95 10.56 -4.56
N SER A 53 4.04 9.93 -3.84
CA SER A 53 3.09 10.64 -2.98
C SER A 53 3.66 11.14 -1.65
N ALA A 54 4.92 10.86 -1.33
CA ALA A 54 5.54 11.37 -0.10
C ALA A 54 5.55 12.90 0.00
N LYS A 55 5.47 13.60 -1.12
CA LYS A 55 5.47 15.07 -1.23
C LYS A 55 4.14 15.61 -1.77
N MET A 56 3.11 14.77 -1.83
CA MET A 56 1.80 15.14 -2.36
C MET A 56 0.77 15.21 -1.23
N THR A 57 -0.16 16.15 -1.36
CA THR A 57 -1.36 16.17 -0.52
C THR A 57 -2.37 15.11 -0.99
N LEU A 58 -3.38 14.82 -0.18
CA LEU A 58 -4.47 13.94 -0.57
C LEU A 58 -5.19 14.47 -1.81
N GLU A 59 -5.44 15.78 -1.86
CA GLU A 59 -6.10 16.45 -2.98
C GLU A 59 -5.30 16.31 -4.26
N GLU A 60 -3.97 16.43 -4.20
CA GLU A 60 -3.09 16.24 -5.35
C GLU A 60 -3.10 14.80 -5.86
N VAL A 61 -3.11 13.81 -4.95
CA VAL A 61 -3.26 12.39 -5.32
C VAL A 61 -4.59 12.15 -6.02
N ILE A 62 -5.69 12.63 -5.46
CA ILE A 62 -7.03 12.50 -6.05
C ILE A 62 -7.09 13.19 -7.41
N HIS A 63 -6.51 14.37 -7.56
CA HIS A 63 -6.47 15.08 -8.83
C HIS A 63 -5.77 14.28 -9.93
N VAL A 64 -4.65 13.63 -9.63
CA VAL A 64 -3.95 12.74 -10.58
C VAL A 64 -4.85 11.58 -10.99
N ILE A 65 -5.56 10.97 -10.04
CA ILE A 65 -6.50 9.87 -10.29
C ILE A 65 -7.66 10.34 -11.20
N GLU A 66 -8.29 11.47 -10.88
CA GLU A 66 -9.39 12.03 -11.69
C GLU A 66 -8.96 12.30 -13.14
N LYS A 67 -7.78 12.89 -13.32
CA LYS A 67 -7.23 13.14 -14.63
C LYS A 67 -7.01 11.84 -15.41
N ALA A 68 -6.45 10.82 -14.78
CA ALA A 68 -6.25 9.52 -15.39
C ALA A 68 -7.59 8.85 -15.77
N GLU A 69 -8.59 8.92 -14.90
CA GLU A 69 -9.95 8.41 -15.19
C GLU A 69 -10.58 9.12 -16.37
N ALA A 70 -10.48 10.46 -16.45
CA ALA A 70 -11.00 11.25 -17.57
C ALA A 70 -10.36 10.87 -18.91
N GLU A 71 -9.11 10.39 -18.88
CA GLU A 71 -8.37 9.93 -20.05
C GLU A 71 -8.55 8.42 -20.32
N GLY A 72 -9.39 7.73 -19.57
CA GLY A 72 -9.61 6.28 -19.71
C GLY A 72 -8.42 5.42 -19.31
N LYS A 73 -7.55 5.96 -18.45
CA LYS A 73 -6.31 5.31 -17.97
C LYS A 73 -6.52 4.54 -16.69
N THR A 74 -5.67 3.52 -16.48
CA THR A 74 -5.63 2.72 -15.26
C THR A 74 -4.55 3.24 -14.31
N THR A 75 -4.93 3.47 -13.05
CA THR A 75 -4.04 3.94 -11.98
C THR A 75 -3.77 2.82 -10.98
N VAL A 76 -2.52 2.62 -10.63
CA VAL A 76 -2.10 1.80 -9.48
C VAL A 76 -1.67 2.71 -8.33
N ARG A 77 -2.31 2.53 -7.19
CA ARG A 77 -1.90 3.15 -5.92
C ARG A 77 -1.10 2.13 -5.14
N LEU A 78 0.24 2.25 -5.13
CA LEU A 78 1.16 1.26 -4.58
C LEU A 78 1.56 1.63 -3.15
N HIS A 79 1.27 0.73 -2.21
CA HIS A 79 1.55 0.88 -0.78
C HIS A 79 2.54 -0.16 -0.29
N THR A 80 3.36 0.20 0.70
CA THR A 80 4.26 -0.73 1.39
C THR A 80 3.49 -1.84 2.09
N GLY A 81 4.01 -3.05 2.11
CA GLY A 81 3.39 -4.19 2.77
C GLY A 81 2.01 -4.50 2.23
N ASP A 82 1.02 -4.46 3.11
CA ASP A 82 -0.40 -4.55 2.78
C ASP A 82 -1.09 -3.21 3.10
N PRO A 83 -1.87 -2.63 2.18
CA PRO A 83 -2.54 -1.34 2.42
C PRO A 83 -3.50 -1.31 3.60
N CYS A 84 -4.04 -2.45 4.05
CA CYS A 84 -4.96 -2.49 5.19
C CYS A 84 -4.28 -2.21 6.53
N ILE A 85 -2.95 -2.28 6.59
CA ILE A 85 -2.18 -2.00 7.81
C ILE A 85 -1.49 -0.64 7.66
N TYR A 86 -2.08 0.39 8.26
CA TYR A 86 -1.59 1.78 8.26
C TYR A 86 -1.40 2.42 6.87
N GLY A 87 -2.11 1.91 5.86
CA GLY A 87 -2.00 2.40 4.48
C GLY A 87 -2.75 3.71 4.19
N ALA A 88 -3.58 4.19 5.12
CA ALA A 88 -4.43 5.37 4.94
C ALA A 88 -5.27 5.34 3.64
N ILE A 89 -5.78 4.17 3.28
CA ILE A 89 -6.54 3.99 2.04
C ILE A 89 -8.03 4.27 2.21
N ARG A 90 -8.58 4.19 3.43
CA ARG A 90 -10.01 4.39 3.66
C ARG A 90 -10.47 5.77 3.21
N GLU A 91 -9.74 6.80 3.59
CA GLU A 91 -10.04 8.18 3.21
C GLU A 91 -10.00 8.39 1.69
N GLN A 92 -9.03 7.78 1.02
CA GLN A 92 -8.96 7.81 -0.45
C GLN A 92 -10.16 7.09 -1.08
N MET A 93 -10.52 5.91 -0.59
CA MET A 93 -11.66 5.13 -1.08
C MET A 93 -12.97 5.90 -0.90
N ASP A 94 -13.18 6.56 0.25
CA ASP A 94 -14.38 7.35 0.49
C ASP A 94 -14.55 8.48 -0.54
N ILE A 95 -13.45 9.17 -0.86
CA ILE A 95 -13.46 10.22 -1.89
C ILE A 95 -13.74 9.63 -3.28
N LEU A 96 -13.15 8.46 -3.61
CA LEU A 96 -13.41 7.80 -4.88
C LEU A 96 -14.86 7.34 -5.00
N ASP A 97 -15.46 6.86 -3.91
CA ASP A 97 -16.89 6.51 -3.84
C ASP A 97 -17.78 7.74 -4.13
N GLU A 98 -17.49 8.90 -3.51
CA GLU A 98 -18.20 10.15 -3.74
C GLU A 98 -18.10 10.63 -5.21
N LYS A 99 -16.97 10.34 -5.85
CA LYS A 99 -16.72 10.70 -7.25
C LYS A 99 -17.14 9.64 -8.26
N ASN A 100 -17.73 8.53 -7.81
CA ASN A 100 -18.10 7.37 -8.64
C ASN A 100 -16.92 6.80 -9.43
N ILE A 101 -15.73 6.81 -8.88
CA ILE A 101 -14.53 6.21 -9.46
C ILE A 101 -14.40 4.79 -8.94
N THR A 102 -14.38 3.82 -9.87
CA THR A 102 -14.27 2.40 -9.54
C THR A 102 -12.84 2.06 -9.10
N TYR A 103 -12.75 1.29 -8.04
CA TYR A 103 -11.47 0.79 -7.53
C TYR A 103 -11.59 -0.66 -7.04
N ASP A 104 -10.44 -1.31 -6.91
CA ASP A 104 -10.29 -2.58 -6.21
C ASP A 104 -9.04 -2.56 -5.32
N TYR A 105 -8.86 -3.65 -4.59
CA TYR A 105 -7.79 -3.79 -3.61
C TYR A 105 -7.10 -5.14 -3.80
N CYS A 106 -5.80 -5.10 -4.05
CA CYS A 106 -4.93 -6.27 -4.14
C CYS A 106 -4.05 -6.34 -2.89
N PRO A 107 -4.20 -7.37 -2.04
CA PRO A 107 -3.42 -7.50 -0.83
C PRO A 107 -1.92 -7.69 -1.12
N GLY A 108 -1.13 -7.45 -0.11
CA GLY A 108 0.31 -7.68 -0.14
C GLY A 108 0.80 -8.37 1.12
N VAL A 109 2.06 -8.80 1.10
CA VAL A 109 2.71 -9.37 2.28
C VAL A 109 3.10 -8.24 3.24
N SER A 110 2.51 -8.23 4.43
CA SER A 110 2.81 -7.22 5.45
C SER A 110 4.23 -7.34 6.00
N ALA A 111 4.78 -6.23 6.48
CA ALA A 111 6.14 -6.17 7.02
C ALA A 111 6.38 -7.17 8.17
N PHE A 112 5.38 -7.39 9.04
CA PHE A 112 5.52 -8.36 10.15
C PHE A 112 5.61 -9.80 9.64
N CYS A 113 4.94 -10.15 8.55
CA CYS A 113 5.08 -11.46 7.91
C CYS A 113 6.45 -11.58 7.22
N GLY A 114 6.91 -10.54 6.56
CA GLY A 114 8.25 -10.49 5.96
C GLY A 114 9.37 -10.63 6.99
N ALA A 115 9.22 -9.98 8.13
CA ALA A 115 10.18 -10.09 9.24
C ALA A 115 10.23 -11.52 9.83
N ALA A 116 9.08 -12.13 10.06
CA ALA A 116 9.00 -13.51 10.51
C ALA A 116 9.69 -14.48 9.55
N SER A 117 9.45 -14.30 8.25
CA SER A 117 10.10 -15.09 7.20
C SER A 117 11.62 -14.95 7.19
N ALA A 118 12.13 -13.72 7.33
CA ALA A 118 13.57 -13.46 7.39
C ALA A 118 14.24 -14.09 8.62
N LEU A 119 13.51 -14.25 9.71
CA LEU A 119 13.98 -14.83 10.95
C LEU A 119 13.64 -16.33 11.09
N ASN A 120 12.94 -16.93 10.15
CA ASN A 120 12.42 -18.30 10.19
C ASN A 120 11.64 -18.58 11.48
N LEU A 121 10.76 -17.67 11.89
CA LEU A 121 9.95 -17.80 13.09
C LEU A 121 8.45 -17.80 12.81
N GLU A 122 7.70 -18.36 13.73
CA GLU A 122 6.26 -18.29 13.82
C GLU A 122 5.86 -17.49 15.06
N TYR A 123 4.90 -16.56 14.91
CA TYR A 123 4.43 -15.74 16.04
C TYR A 123 3.54 -16.51 17.01
N THR A 124 2.74 -17.43 16.49
CA THR A 124 1.82 -18.23 17.28
C THR A 124 2.45 -19.58 17.61
N LEU A 125 2.45 -19.93 18.90
CA LEU A 125 3.02 -21.17 19.38
C LEU A 125 1.98 -21.93 20.21
N PRO A 126 1.72 -23.22 19.93
CA PRO A 126 0.81 -24.04 20.74
C PRO A 126 1.19 -23.97 22.24
N ASP A 127 0.19 -23.86 23.09
CA ASP A 127 0.31 -23.80 24.58
C ASP A 127 1.13 -22.61 25.13
N ILE A 128 1.62 -21.71 24.28
CA ILE A 128 2.40 -20.53 24.67
C ILE A 128 1.67 -19.25 24.34
N SER A 129 1.40 -19.00 23.06
CA SER A 129 0.69 -17.80 22.60
C SER A 129 -0.06 -18.06 21.30
N GLN A 130 -1.35 -17.73 21.30
CA GLN A 130 -2.22 -17.85 20.13
C GLN A 130 -2.69 -16.48 19.61
N SER A 131 -2.17 -15.38 20.18
CA SER A 131 -2.57 -14.03 19.84
C SER A 131 -1.41 -13.23 19.28
N VAL A 132 -1.71 -12.45 18.23
CA VAL A 132 -0.79 -11.44 17.64
C VAL A 132 -1.50 -10.10 17.70
N ILE A 133 -0.85 -9.11 18.32
CA ILE A 133 -1.38 -7.75 18.41
C ILE A 133 -0.50 -6.84 17.56
N ILE A 134 -1.13 -6.17 16.59
CA ILE A 134 -0.47 -5.22 15.70
C ILE A 134 -0.78 -3.81 16.20
N THR A 135 0.25 -3.08 16.56
CA THR A 135 0.13 -1.72 17.05
C THR A 135 1.33 -0.89 16.60
N ARG A 136 1.27 0.41 16.79
CA ARG A 136 2.40 1.30 16.50
C ARG A 136 2.64 2.27 17.65
N MET A 137 3.85 2.75 17.75
CA MET A 137 4.18 3.89 18.61
C MET A 137 3.60 5.18 18.06
N GLU A 138 3.30 6.12 18.94
CA GLU A 138 2.94 7.47 18.54
C GLU A 138 4.11 8.13 17.79
N GLY A 139 3.79 8.82 16.71
CA GLY A 139 4.76 9.51 15.87
C GLY A 139 4.19 10.87 15.43
N ARG A 140 4.29 11.17 14.14
CA ARG A 140 3.71 12.40 13.58
C ARG A 140 2.18 12.42 13.68
N THR A 141 1.56 11.25 13.66
CA THR A 141 0.12 11.08 13.86
C THR A 141 -0.13 10.45 15.22
N PRO A 142 -1.12 10.94 15.98
CA PRO A 142 -1.43 10.42 17.30
C PRO A 142 -1.93 8.98 17.25
N VAL A 143 -1.80 8.29 18.36
CA VAL A 143 -2.43 7.00 18.64
C VAL A 143 -3.56 7.24 19.63
N PRO A 144 -4.73 6.59 19.51
CA PRO A 144 -5.77 6.70 20.50
C PRO A 144 -5.24 6.41 21.91
N SER A 145 -5.62 7.22 22.89
CA SER A 145 -5.05 7.12 24.26
C SER A 145 -5.17 5.74 24.90
N LYS A 146 -6.23 4.99 24.53
CA LYS A 146 -6.45 3.63 25.01
C LYS A 146 -5.53 2.59 24.37
N GLU A 147 -4.87 2.95 23.28
CA GLU A 147 -3.96 2.08 22.52
C GLU A 147 -2.50 2.52 22.64
N SER A 148 -2.23 3.57 23.45
CA SER A 148 -0.86 4.03 23.66
C SER A 148 -0.05 2.98 24.41
N ILE A 149 1.14 2.67 23.86
CA ILE A 149 2.12 1.84 24.54
C ILE A 149 2.88 2.76 25.49
N GLN A 150 2.72 2.54 26.79
CA GLN A 150 3.58 3.20 27.77
C GLN A 150 4.93 2.49 27.79
N SER A 151 5.97 3.22 27.47
CA SER A 151 7.36 2.76 27.55
C SER A 151 7.86 2.66 28.99
#